data_0b506330a8c0254a38c7e9969d56e7c6
#
_entry.id   0b506330a8c0254a38c7e9969d56e7c6
#
_cell.length_a   1.000
_cell.length_b   1.000
_cell.length_c   1.000
_cell.angle_alpha   90.00
_cell.angle_beta   90.00
_cell.angle_gamma   90.00
#
_symmetry.space_group_name_H-M   'P 1'
#
loop_
_entity.id
_entity.type
_entity.pdbx_description
1 polymer ?
#
loop_
_entity_poly.entity_id
_entity_poly.type
_entity_poly.pdbx_seq_one_letter_code
_entity_poly.pdbx_strand_id
1 'polypeptide(L)'
;MNILKSAAVIAVGLVALAGCKPAAVDTTADEAAIKQATRDWVTGYSAGDANAVTALYAEDAIVMPPGAPTAVGHDAINAFIASDSAASKAAGVTLVISDDDTVVISGDLAAHSGSYSVTDSSGATVDTGMYMEAVQKKDGKWLIARDIWNSNKAPAPAAEPEAAPAT
;
A
#
# COMPACT_ATOMS: atom_id res chain seq x y z
N MET A 1 -54.47 -14.39 66.57
CA MET A 1 -53.18 -13.67 66.48
C MET A 1 -52.57 -14.07 65.10
N ASN A 2 -52.94 -13.33 64.03
CA ASN A 2 -52.63 -13.66 62.62
C ASN A 2 -51.40 -12.88 62.19
N ILE A 3 -50.36 -13.58 61.83
CA ILE A 3 -49.14 -12.99 61.32
C ILE A 3 -49.23 -13.06 59.79
N LEU A 4 -49.44 -11.91 59.10
CA LEU A 4 -49.34 -11.77 57.69
C LEU A 4 -47.86 -11.80 57.29
N LYS A 5 -47.50 -12.75 56.43
CA LYS A 5 -46.20 -12.79 55.78
C LYS A 5 -46.30 -12.05 54.44
N SER A 6 -45.70 -10.87 54.34
CA SER A 6 -45.56 -10.15 53.08
C SER A 6 -44.38 -10.70 52.29
N ALA A 7 -44.63 -11.27 51.11
CA ALA A 7 -43.60 -11.68 50.15
C ALA A 7 -43.35 -10.51 49.23
N ALA A 8 -42.11 -9.96 49.26
CA ALA A 8 -41.65 -8.97 48.34
C ALA A 8 -41.13 -9.68 47.06
N VAL A 9 -41.79 -9.45 45.94
CA VAL A 9 -41.36 -9.91 44.63
C VAL A 9 -40.40 -8.87 44.07
N ILE A 10 -39.11 -9.21 43.97
CA ILE A 10 -38.11 -8.39 43.32
C ILE A 10 -38.14 -8.74 41.82
N ALA A 11 -38.70 -7.85 41.01
CA ALA A 11 -38.64 -7.96 39.54
C ALA A 11 -37.26 -7.47 39.06
N VAL A 12 -36.39 -8.41 38.67
CA VAL A 12 -35.12 -8.10 38.03
C VAL A 12 -35.42 -7.77 36.57
N GLY A 13 -35.39 -6.48 36.22
CA GLY A 13 -35.51 -6.02 34.83
C GLY A 13 -34.25 -6.34 34.05
N LEU A 14 -34.34 -7.27 33.10
CA LEU A 14 -33.31 -7.49 32.09
C LEU A 14 -33.29 -6.28 31.14
N VAL A 15 -32.30 -5.39 31.30
CA VAL A 15 -31.99 -4.35 30.28
C VAL A 15 -31.27 -5.03 29.13
N ALA A 16 -31.99 -5.32 28.06
CA ALA A 16 -31.38 -5.75 26.79
C ALA A 16 -30.60 -4.57 26.22
N LEU A 17 -29.27 -4.61 26.32
CA LEU A 17 -28.37 -3.74 25.57
C LEU A 17 -28.51 -4.13 24.09
N ALA A 18 -29.43 -3.50 23.38
CA ALA A 18 -29.47 -3.55 21.91
C ALA A 18 -28.19 -2.87 21.40
N GLY A 19 -27.16 -3.66 21.11
CA GLY A 19 -25.94 -3.18 20.51
C GLY A 19 -26.28 -2.58 19.15
N CYS A 20 -26.31 -1.26 19.06
CA CYS A 20 -26.36 -0.56 17.78
C CYS A 20 -25.11 -0.95 17.00
N LYS A 21 -25.25 -1.86 16.03
CA LYS A 21 -24.20 -2.10 15.03
C LYS A 21 -24.09 -0.79 14.23
N PRO A 22 -22.93 -0.11 14.22
CA PRO A 22 -22.80 1.10 13.41
C PRO A 22 -23.14 0.76 11.96
N ALA A 23 -23.87 1.64 11.30
CA ALA A 23 -24.14 1.51 9.86
C ALA A 23 -22.80 1.39 9.13
N ALA A 24 -22.72 0.48 8.16
CA ALA A 24 -21.52 0.38 7.31
C ALA A 24 -21.34 1.73 6.60
N VAL A 25 -20.12 2.29 6.72
CA VAL A 25 -19.76 3.51 6.00
C VAL A 25 -19.59 3.11 4.53
N ASP A 26 -20.17 3.88 3.62
CA ASP A 26 -19.94 3.69 2.18
C ASP A 26 -18.53 4.21 1.83
N THR A 27 -17.65 3.30 1.47
CA THR A 27 -16.24 3.57 1.12
C THR A 27 -15.98 3.56 -0.38
N THR A 28 -17.02 3.39 -1.20
CA THR A 28 -16.88 3.19 -2.67
C THR A 28 -16.10 4.31 -3.35
N ALA A 29 -16.36 5.56 -2.99
CA ALA A 29 -15.66 6.72 -3.56
C ALA A 29 -14.19 6.78 -3.11
N ASP A 30 -13.91 6.42 -1.87
CA ASP A 30 -12.56 6.38 -1.30
C ASP A 30 -11.73 5.24 -1.93
N GLU A 31 -12.32 4.06 -2.10
CA GLU A 31 -11.69 2.94 -2.81
C GLU A 31 -11.34 3.31 -4.25
N ALA A 32 -12.28 3.94 -4.96
CA ALA A 32 -12.05 4.40 -6.34
C ALA A 32 -10.93 5.45 -6.42
N ALA A 33 -10.84 6.35 -5.44
CA ALA A 33 -9.79 7.37 -5.38
C ALA A 33 -8.40 6.76 -5.12
N ILE A 34 -8.29 5.77 -4.23
CA ILE A 34 -7.04 5.06 -3.95
C ILE A 34 -6.57 4.30 -5.19
N LYS A 35 -7.44 3.54 -5.83
CA LYS A 35 -7.14 2.81 -7.07
C LYS A 35 -6.78 3.76 -8.23
N GLN A 36 -7.40 4.95 -8.29
CA GLN A 36 -7.02 5.95 -9.28
C GLN A 36 -5.61 6.49 -9.02
N ALA A 37 -5.24 6.74 -7.76
CA ALA A 37 -3.88 7.18 -7.42
C ALA A 37 -2.81 6.19 -7.89
N THR A 38 -3.06 4.89 -7.81
CA THR A 38 -2.14 3.87 -8.34
C THR A 38 -2.02 3.93 -9.86
N ARG A 39 -3.11 4.15 -10.59
CA ARG A 39 -3.06 4.36 -12.05
C ARG A 39 -2.28 5.62 -12.43
N ASP A 40 -2.48 6.69 -11.68
CA ASP A 40 -1.74 7.95 -11.86
C ASP A 40 -0.25 7.77 -11.56
N TRP A 41 0.08 6.96 -10.53
CA TRP A 41 1.44 6.57 -10.18
C TRP A 41 2.12 5.86 -11.36
N VAL A 42 1.50 4.82 -11.92
CA VAL A 42 2.03 4.08 -13.07
C VAL A 42 2.20 4.99 -14.30
N THR A 43 1.25 5.88 -14.52
CA THR A 43 1.29 6.85 -15.63
C THR A 43 2.48 7.79 -15.47
N GLY A 44 2.65 8.40 -14.30
CA GLY A 44 3.78 9.29 -14.01
C GLY A 44 5.13 8.57 -14.07
N TYR A 45 5.21 7.38 -13.49
CA TYR A 45 6.41 6.56 -13.52
C TYR A 45 6.84 6.20 -14.95
N SER A 46 5.90 5.74 -15.77
CA SER A 46 6.16 5.38 -17.18
C SER A 46 6.57 6.59 -18.04
N ALA A 47 6.06 7.77 -17.71
CA ALA A 47 6.46 9.02 -18.35
C ALA A 47 7.85 9.52 -17.88
N GLY A 48 8.34 9.03 -16.73
CA GLY A 48 9.54 9.55 -16.06
C GLY A 48 9.29 10.85 -15.29
N ASP A 49 8.01 11.14 -14.97
CA ASP A 49 7.63 12.33 -14.19
C ASP A 49 7.66 12.00 -12.69
N ALA A 50 8.87 12.04 -12.13
CA ALA A 50 9.07 11.79 -10.70
C ALA A 50 8.32 12.78 -9.81
N ASN A 51 8.07 14.02 -10.27
CA ASN A 51 7.33 15.00 -9.49
C ASN A 51 5.84 14.62 -9.39
N ALA A 52 5.23 14.20 -10.48
CA ALA A 52 3.85 13.73 -10.49
C ALA A 52 3.67 12.50 -9.58
N VAL A 53 4.61 11.55 -9.62
CA VAL A 53 4.60 10.37 -8.74
C VAL A 53 4.79 10.77 -7.28
N THR A 54 5.77 11.62 -6.97
CA THR A 54 6.05 12.06 -5.59
C THR A 54 4.88 12.80 -4.97
N ALA A 55 4.08 13.53 -5.75
CA ALA A 55 2.90 14.24 -5.26
C ALA A 55 1.77 13.32 -4.76
N LEU A 56 1.83 12.01 -5.03
CA LEU A 56 0.91 10.99 -4.51
C LEU A 56 1.30 10.50 -3.12
N TYR A 57 2.49 10.84 -2.64
CA TYR A 57 2.99 10.46 -1.33
C TYR A 57 2.75 11.55 -0.29
N ALA A 58 2.62 11.14 0.98
CA ALA A 58 2.65 12.07 2.11
C ALA A 58 4.07 12.65 2.28
N GLU A 59 4.18 13.84 2.87
CA GLU A 59 5.48 14.50 3.07
C GLU A 59 6.48 13.67 3.87
N ASP A 60 5.99 12.88 4.83
CA ASP A 60 6.75 11.96 5.69
C ASP A 60 6.67 10.50 5.24
N ALA A 61 6.32 10.26 3.99
CA ALA A 61 6.20 8.93 3.44
C ALA A 61 7.54 8.17 3.46
N ILE A 62 7.42 6.85 3.48
CA ILE A 62 8.57 5.94 3.42
C ILE A 62 8.34 4.93 2.30
N VAL A 63 9.27 4.88 1.36
CA VAL A 63 9.34 3.87 0.30
C VAL A 63 10.44 2.86 0.65
N MET A 64 10.10 1.59 0.61
CA MET A 64 10.96 0.47 1.01
C MET A 64 11.18 -0.49 -0.18
N PRO A 65 12.06 -0.12 -1.12
CA PRO A 65 12.31 -0.93 -2.30
C PRO A 65 13.09 -2.21 -1.97
N PRO A 66 12.84 -3.33 -2.67
CA PRO A 66 13.63 -4.53 -2.49
C PRO A 66 15.08 -4.32 -2.95
N GLY A 67 16.03 -4.69 -2.09
CA GLY A 67 17.46 -4.65 -2.42
C GLY A 67 18.08 -3.25 -2.54
N ALA A 68 17.36 -2.20 -2.15
CA ALA A 68 17.86 -0.83 -2.17
C ALA A 68 17.59 -0.12 -0.84
N PRO A 69 18.31 0.98 -0.52
CA PRO A 69 18.04 1.77 0.67
C PRO A 69 16.63 2.35 0.69
N THR A 70 16.06 2.44 1.89
CA THR A 70 14.78 3.10 2.14
C THR A 70 14.85 4.59 1.79
N ALA A 71 13.85 5.10 1.04
CA ALA A 71 13.68 6.52 0.76
C ALA A 71 12.64 7.14 1.71
N VAL A 72 13.02 8.23 2.40
CA VAL A 72 12.19 8.89 3.40
C VAL A 72 11.95 10.35 3.03
N GLY A 73 10.68 10.73 2.89
CA GLY A 73 10.24 12.08 2.53
C GLY A 73 10.35 12.35 1.04
N HIS A 74 9.73 13.46 0.60
CA HIS A 74 9.56 13.79 -0.82
C HIS A 74 10.88 13.85 -1.61
N ASP A 75 11.93 14.48 -1.07
CA ASP A 75 13.20 14.64 -1.81
C ASP A 75 13.85 13.29 -2.12
N ALA A 76 13.92 12.39 -1.11
CA ALA A 76 14.50 11.06 -1.30
C ALA A 76 13.63 10.17 -2.20
N ILE A 77 12.31 10.25 -2.06
CA ILE A 77 11.36 9.51 -2.91
C ILE A 77 11.46 9.99 -4.36
N ASN A 78 11.51 11.30 -4.58
CA ASN A 78 11.66 11.87 -5.92
C ASN A 78 12.95 11.39 -6.59
N ALA A 79 14.07 11.47 -5.88
CA ALA A 79 15.36 11.01 -6.40
C ALA A 79 15.34 9.50 -6.71
N PHE A 80 14.73 8.68 -5.85
CA PHE A 80 14.58 7.25 -6.08
C PHE A 80 13.72 6.99 -7.33
N ILE A 81 12.53 7.57 -7.44
CA ILE A 81 11.61 7.38 -8.58
C ILE A 81 12.26 7.84 -9.89
N ALA A 82 12.95 9.00 -9.90
CA ALA A 82 13.64 9.49 -11.08
C ALA A 82 14.71 8.52 -11.56
N SER A 83 15.51 7.96 -10.65
CA SER A 83 16.56 7.00 -10.96
C SER A 83 16.00 5.67 -11.47
N ASP A 84 14.98 5.14 -10.75
CA ASP A 84 14.39 3.83 -11.04
C ASP A 84 13.61 3.84 -12.37
N SER A 85 12.81 4.87 -12.63
CA SER A 85 12.10 5.02 -13.91
C SER A 85 13.06 5.19 -15.10
N ALA A 86 14.16 5.92 -14.91
CA ALA A 86 15.19 6.05 -15.94
C ALA A 86 15.88 4.70 -16.22
N ALA A 87 16.18 3.91 -15.18
CA ALA A 87 16.77 2.58 -15.33
C ALA A 87 15.81 1.61 -16.04
N SER A 88 14.53 1.61 -15.68
CA SER A 88 13.49 0.82 -16.34
C SER A 88 13.35 1.16 -17.82
N LYS A 89 13.34 2.44 -18.13
CA LYS A 89 13.31 2.93 -19.51
C LYS A 89 14.56 2.51 -20.31
N ALA A 90 15.75 2.63 -19.70
CA ALA A 90 17.01 2.20 -20.34
C ALA A 90 17.06 0.68 -20.56
N ALA A 91 16.46 -0.11 -19.66
CA ALA A 91 16.32 -1.55 -19.81
C ALA A 91 15.22 -1.96 -20.82
N GLY A 92 14.41 -1.02 -21.30
CA GLY A 92 13.31 -1.30 -22.23
C GLY A 92 12.18 -2.12 -21.59
N VAL A 93 11.96 -1.95 -20.29
CA VAL A 93 10.92 -2.68 -19.56
C VAL A 93 9.75 -1.76 -19.18
N THR A 94 8.57 -2.36 -19.03
CA THR A 94 7.32 -1.67 -18.68
C THR A 94 6.72 -2.32 -17.44
N LEU A 95 6.37 -1.50 -16.45
CA LEU A 95 5.62 -1.91 -15.27
C LEU A 95 4.12 -1.96 -15.60
N VAL A 96 3.47 -3.03 -15.21
CA VAL A 96 2.02 -3.24 -15.34
C VAL A 96 1.47 -3.65 -13.98
N ILE A 97 0.53 -2.88 -13.45
CA ILE A 97 -0.25 -3.23 -12.25
C ILE A 97 -1.46 -4.04 -12.69
N SER A 98 -1.75 -5.12 -11.99
CA SER A 98 -2.91 -5.97 -12.25
C SER A 98 -4.19 -5.37 -11.64
N ASP A 99 -5.36 -5.72 -12.21
CA ASP A 99 -6.67 -5.24 -11.74
C ASP A 99 -7.20 -6.03 -10.51
N ASP A 100 -6.36 -6.86 -9.88
CA ASP A 100 -6.68 -7.69 -8.70
C ASP A 100 -6.42 -6.97 -7.37
N ASP A 101 -6.25 -5.65 -7.40
CA ASP A 101 -5.94 -4.83 -6.24
C ASP A 101 -7.08 -4.79 -5.23
N THR A 102 -6.71 -4.83 -3.95
CA THR A 102 -7.63 -4.83 -2.81
C THR A 102 -7.38 -3.62 -1.92
N VAL A 103 -8.46 -2.93 -1.56
CA VAL A 103 -8.43 -1.79 -0.62
C VAL A 103 -9.24 -2.13 0.61
N VAL A 104 -8.66 -1.92 1.80
CA VAL A 104 -9.33 -2.05 3.09
C VAL A 104 -9.24 -0.72 3.82
N ILE A 105 -10.40 -0.08 4.06
CA ILE A 105 -10.47 1.27 4.64
C ILE A 105 -10.96 1.20 6.10
N SER A 106 -10.31 1.98 6.96
CA SER A 106 -10.71 2.18 8.35
C SER A 106 -10.54 3.67 8.73
N GLY A 107 -11.62 4.45 8.64
CA GLY A 107 -11.57 5.90 8.82
C GLY A 107 -10.67 6.57 7.78
N ASP A 108 -9.69 7.32 8.24
CA ASP A 108 -8.73 8.04 7.38
C ASP A 108 -7.47 7.22 7.04
N LEU A 109 -7.49 5.91 7.29
CA LEU A 109 -6.41 4.99 6.96
C LEU A 109 -6.92 3.89 6.04
N ALA A 110 -6.08 3.46 5.11
CA ALA A 110 -6.34 2.32 4.26
C ALA A 110 -5.08 1.47 4.08
N ALA A 111 -5.30 0.16 3.88
CA ALA A 111 -4.30 -0.74 3.30
C ALA A 111 -4.72 -1.02 1.86
N HIS A 112 -3.80 -0.84 0.94
CA HIS A 112 -3.97 -1.12 -0.48
C HIS A 112 -2.90 -2.11 -0.92
N SER A 113 -3.27 -3.15 -1.63
CA SER A 113 -2.32 -4.15 -2.12
C SER A 113 -2.79 -4.76 -3.44
N GLY A 114 -1.83 -5.18 -4.23
CA GLY A 114 -2.09 -5.84 -5.50
C GLY A 114 -0.84 -6.52 -6.05
N SER A 115 -0.97 -7.07 -7.24
CA SER A 115 0.15 -7.67 -7.95
C SER A 115 0.63 -6.79 -9.10
N TYR A 116 1.87 -7.01 -9.51
CA TYR A 116 2.45 -6.35 -10.66
C TYR A 116 3.24 -7.32 -11.52
N SER A 117 3.44 -6.95 -12.76
CA SER A 117 4.37 -7.59 -13.68
C SER A 117 5.25 -6.55 -14.37
N VAL A 118 6.45 -6.96 -14.74
CA VAL A 118 7.37 -6.20 -15.58
C VAL A 118 7.54 -6.95 -16.88
N THR A 119 7.28 -6.28 -18.00
CA THR A 119 7.41 -6.87 -19.34
C THR A 119 8.55 -6.21 -20.11
N ASP A 120 9.25 -6.96 -20.94
CA ASP A 120 10.24 -6.42 -21.87
C ASP A 120 9.61 -5.91 -23.18
N SER A 121 10.43 -5.39 -24.08
CA SER A 121 9.99 -4.85 -25.37
C SER A 121 9.38 -5.91 -26.31
N SER A 122 9.58 -7.21 -26.05
CA SER A 122 8.94 -8.31 -26.79
C SER A 122 7.57 -8.68 -26.22
N GLY A 123 7.19 -8.10 -25.07
CA GLY A 123 5.99 -8.44 -24.31
C GLY A 123 6.16 -9.64 -23.38
N ALA A 124 7.38 -10.18 -23.25
CA ALA A 124 7.64 -11.26 -22.30
C ALA A 124 7.71 -10.73 -20.86
N THR A 125 7.08 -11.43 -19.93
CA THR A 125 7.17 -11.11 -18.49
C THR A 125 8.56 -11.48 -17.97
N VAL A 126 9.29 -10.49 -17.46
CA VAL A 126 10.67 -10.63 -16.95
C VAL A 126 10.74 -10.57 -15.43
N ASP A 127 9.71 -10.04 -14.75
CA ASP A 127 9.53 -10.07 -13.31
C ASP A 127 8.06 -9.99 -12.95
N THR A 128 7.73 -10.43 -11.73
CA THR A 128 6.42 -10.27 -11.08
C THR A 128 6.64 -10.02 -9.60
N GLY A 129 5.64 -9.45 -8.94
CA GLY A 129 5.68 -9.26 -7.50
C GLY A 129 4.34 -8.80 -6.95
N MET A 130 4.36 -8.48 -5.69
CA MET A 130 3.24 -7.85 -5.00
C MET A 130 3.69 -6.55 -4.35
N TYR A 131 2.78 -5.61 -4.24
CA TYR A 131 2.97 -4.39 -3.49
C TYR A 131 1.96 -4.27 -2.36
N MET A 132 2.31 -3.51 -1.35
CA MET A 132 1.42 -3.12 -0.26
C MET A 132 1.71 -1.69 0.15
N GLU A 133 0.66 -0.90 0.24
CA GLU A 133 0.69 0.50 0.64
C GLU A 133 -0.16 0.71 1.90
N ALA A 134 0.36 1.47 2.86
CA ALA A 134 -0.48 2.14 3.85
C ALA A 134 -0.78 3.54 3.33
N VAL A 135 -2.06 3.83 3.17
CA VAL A 135 -2.57 5.08 2.59
C VAL A 135 -3.31 5.86 3.66
N GLN A 136 -3.10 7.17 3.73
CA GLN A 136 -3.77 8.05 4.70
C GLN A 136 -4.55 9.16 3.98
N LYS A 137 -5.72 9.50 4.54
CA LYS A 137 -6.53 10.62 4.07
C LYS A 137 -6.13 11.88 4.80
N LYS A 138 -5.64 12.88 4.08
CA LYS A 138 -5.26 14.18 4.61
C LYS A 138 -5.88 15.29 3.74
N ASP A 139 -6.61 16.19 4.36
CA ASP A 139 -7.29 17.29 3.67
C ASP A 139 -8.17 16.83 2.49
N GLY A 140 -8.85 15.68 2.68
CA GLY A 140 -9.73 15.07 1.70
C GLY A 140 -9.04 14.30 0.57
N LYS A 141 -7.71 14.17 0.59
CA LYS A 141 -6.91 13.42 -0.38
C LYS A 141 -6.30 12.18 0.25
N TRP A 142 -6.34 11.08 -0.47
CA TRP A 142 -5.61 9.86 -0.11
C TRP A 142 -4.17 9.97 -0.60
N LEU A 143 -3.21 9.80 0.33
CA LEU A 143 -1.77 9.89 0.06
C LEU A 143 -1.08 8.64 0.57
N ILE A 144 -0.12 8.12 -0.18
CA ILE A 144 0.69 6.96 0.21
C ILE A 144 1.62 7.37 1.35
N ALA A 145 1.48 6.72 2.50
CA ALA A 145 2.33 6.98 3.67
C ALA A 145 3.47 5.97 3.79
N ARG A 146 3.22 4.72 3.43
CA ARG A 146 4.22 3.63 3.39
C ARG A 146 4.00 2.83 2.12
N ASP A 147 5.09 2.47 1.48
CA ASP A 147 5.08 1.72 0.24
C ASP A 147 6.18 0.66 0.27
N ILE A 148 5.81 -0.58 0.02
CA ILE A 148 6.72 -1.72 -0.02
C ILE A 148 6.28 -2.70 -1.11
N TRP A 149 7.24 -3.30 -1.76
CA TRP A 149 6.97 -4.41 -2.69
C TRP A 149 8.05 -5.46 -2.62
N ASN A 150 7.79 -6.61 -3.22
CA ASN A 150 8.76 -7.69 -3.41
C ASN A 150 8.86 -8.03 -4.89
N SER A 151 10.01 -8.56 -5.31
CA SER A 151 10.17 -9.25 -6.58
C SER A 151 10.10 -10.76 -6.35
N ASN A 152 9.43 -11.48 -7.25
CA ASN A 152 9.43 -12.94 -7.28
C ASN A 152 10.65 -13.51 -8.02
N LYS A 153 11.47 -12.64 -8.62
CA LYS A 153 12.72 -13.03 -9.25
C LYS A 153 13.72 -13.45 -8.18
N ALA A 154 14.35 -14.59 -8.36
CA ALA A 154 15.41 -15.03 -7.46
C ALA A 154 16.53 -13.97 -7.38
N PRO A 155 17.06 -13.66 -6.19
CA PRO A 155 18.23 -12.81 -6.08
C PRO A 155 19.35 -13.31 -6.97
N ALA A 156 20.09 -12.39 -7.62
CA ALA A 156 21.28 -12.77 -8.35
C ALA A 156 22.25 -13.49 -7.39
N PRO A 157 22.93 -14.58 -7.82
CA PRO A 157 23.96 -15.21 -7.01
C PRO A 157 24.93 -14.15 -6.51
N ALA A 158 25.25 -14.18 -5.22
CA ALA A 158 26.29 -13.31 -4.68
C ALA A 158 27.57 -13.52 -5.53
N ALA A 159 28.16 -12.42 -6.02
CA ALA A 159 29.42 -12.49 -6.71
C ALA A 159 30.41 -13.22 -5.78
N GLU A 160 31.03 -14.31 -6.26
CA GLU A 160 32.09 -14.96 -5.51
C GLU A 160 33.18 -13.92 -5.23
N PRO A 161 33.70 -13.84 -3.99
CA PRO A 161 34.78 -12.93 -3.71
C PRO A 161 35.94 -13.26 -4.66
N GLU A 162 36.33 -12.28 -5.44
CA GLU A 162 37.50 -12.38 -6.34
C GLU A 162 38.70 -12.86 -5.50
N ALA A 163 39.23 -14.01 -5.86
CA ALA A 163 40.35 -14.62 -5.13
C ALA A 163 41.52 -13.60 -5.14
N ALA A 164 41.97 -13.23 -3.92
CA ALA A 164 43.09 -12.33 -3.80
C ALA A 164 44.29 -12.89 -4.58
N PRO A 165 45.03 -12.06 -5.34
CA PRO A 165 46.19 -12.52 -6.09
C PRO A 165 47.22 -13.15 -5.11
N ALA A 166 47.58 -14.41 -5.40
CA ALA A 166 48.63 -15.07 -4.65
C ALA A 166 49.96 -14.29 -4.81
N THR A 167 50.49 -13.77 -3.69
CA THR A 167 51.80 -13.13 -3.60
C THR A 167 52.92 -14.15 -3.51
#